data_211d72fe171cf4f1be82c1fccadb305f
#
_entry.id   211d72fe171cf4f1be82c1fccadb305f
#
_cell.length_a   1.000
_cell.length_b   1.000
_cell.length_c   1.000
_cell.angle_alpha   90.00
_cell.angle_beta   90.00
_cell.angle_gamma   90.00
#
_symmetry.space_group_name_H-M   'P 1'
#
loop_
_entity.id
_entity.type
_entity.pdbx_description
1 polymer ?
#
loop_
_entity_poly.entity_id
_entity_poly.type
_entity_poly.pdbx_seq_one_letter_code
_entity_poly.pdbx_strand_id
1 'polypeptide(L)'
;MSFLAKLRSNLPSESSLISDPDIVASYSRDQALLAENGKPQAVLLARSIEEISIAVKVCNEEGVAVVARGAGSGLSGGANALDGCLVISFEKMNRIIEIDQVNLHARVEPGVINLDIDNEAAKFGLAYLPDPASR
;
A
#
# COMPACT_ATOMS: atom_id res chain seq x y z
N MET A 1 2.70 5.76 26.50
CA MET A 1 3.21 6.28 25.20
C MET A 1 2.06 6.13 24.20
N SER A 2 1.80 7.13 23.34
CA SER A 2 0.76 6.98 22.32
C SER A 2 1.19 5.97 21.24
N PHE A 3 0.20 5.33 20.58
CA PHE A 3 0.45 4.40 19.46
C PHE A 3 1.43 4.99 18.43
N LEU A 4 1.19 6.23 17.98
CA LEU A 4 2.05 6.89 16.99
C LEU A 4 3.48 7.09 17.48
N ALA A 5 3.67 7.43 18.77
CA ALA A 5 5.00 7.57 19.34
C ALA A 5 5.71 6.21 19.41
N LYS A 6 5.00 5.14 19.81
CA LYS A 6 5.53 3.78 19.82
C LYS A 6 5.88 3.30 18.42
N LEU A 7 4.98 3.51 17.44
CA LEU A 7 5.24 3.13 16.07
C LEU A 7 6.47 3.86 15.52
N ARG A 8 6.53 5.17 15.71
CA ARG A 8 7.66 6.00 15.24
C ARG A 8 9.00 5.59 15.85
N SER A 9 9.03 5.20 17.14
CA SER A 9 10.26 4.77 17.80
C SER A 9 10.76 3.39 17.38
N ASN A 10 9.88 2.55 16.81
CA ASN A 10 10.25 1.22 16.33
C ASN A 10 10.59 1.19 14.83
N LEU A 11 10.09 2.14 14.06
CA LEU A 11 10.40 2.24 12.63
C LEU A 11 11.79 2.82 12.40
N PRO A 12 12.49 2.46 11.30
CA PRO A 12 13.70 3.16 10.87
C PRO A 12 13.50 4.68 10.79
N SER A 13 14.55 5.44 11.06
CA SER A 13 14.46 6.92 11.16
C SER A 13 14.05 7.60 9.85
N GLU A 14 14.32 6.97 8.71
CA GLU A 14 13.95 7.41 7.36
C GLU A 14 12.53 7.00 6.94
N SER A 15 11.81 6.25 7.76
CA SER A 15 10.45 5.79 7.44
C SER A 15 9.46 6.94 7.34
N SER A 16 8.62 6.89 6.32
CA SER A 16 7.63 7.93 6.04
C SER A 16 6.31 7.64 6.73
N LEU A 17 6.23 7.93 8.03
CA LEU A 17 4.99 7.88 8.81
C LEU A 17 4.33 9.25 8.85
N ILE A 18 3.20 9.39 8.17
CA ILE A 18 2.43 10.63 8.04
C ILE A 18 1.28 10.60 9.05
N SER A 19 1.14 11.68 9.81
CA SER A 19 0.04 11.87 10.77
C SER A 19 -0.63 13.25 10.65
N ASP A 20 -0.30 14.01 9.60
CA ASP A 20 -0.98 15.25 9.27
C ASP A 20 -2.41 14.94 8.82
N PRO A 21 -3.46 15.46 9.49
CA PRO A 21 -4.86 15.11 9.22
C PRO A 21 -5.29 15.37 7.77
N ASP A 22 -4.81 16.43 7.14
CA ASP A 22 -5.20 16.81 5.78
C ASP A 22 -4.61 15.85 4.76
N ILE A 23 -3.37 15.40 4.98
CA ILE A 23 -2.72 14.40 4.12
C ILE A 23 -3.36 13.03 4.36
N VAL A 24 -3.54 12.63 5.61
CA VAL A 24 -4.12 11.34 5.99
C VAL A 24 -5.54 11.17 5.43
N ALA A 25 -6.32 12.25 5.38
CA ALA A 25 -7.68 12.23 4.81
C ALA A 25 -7.71 11.77 3.34
N SER A 26 -6.67 12.05 2.56
CA SER A 26 -6.58 11.63 1.15
C SER A 26 -6.42 10.11 0.97
N TYR A 27 -6.04 9.40 2.03
CA TYR A 27 -5.90 7.95 2.06
C TYR A 27 -7.10 7.23 2.70
N SER A 28 -8.20 7.95 2.99
CA SER A 28 -9.33 7.39 3.74
C SER A 28 -10.25 6.49 2.89
N ARG A 29 -10.27 6.67 1.56
CA ARG A 29 -11.22 5.96 0.68
C ARG A 29 -10.59 5.59 -0.67
N ASP A 30 -11.15 4.55 -1.28
CA ASP A 30 -10.90 4.18 -2.67
C ASP A 30 -11.99 4.76 -3.61
N GLN A 31 -12.24 4.15 -4.76
CA GLN A 31 -13.24 4.60 -5.73
C GLN A 31 -14.64 3.98 -5.50
N ALA A 32 -14.83 3.25 -4.42
CA ALA A 32 -16.15 2.68 -4.05
C ALA A 32 -17.05 3.77 -3.48
N LEU A 33 -17.85 4.40 -4.33
CA LEU A 33 -18.67 5.58 -4.00
C LEU A 33 -19.70 5.32 -2.89
N LEU A 34 -20.19 4.09 -2.78
CA LEU A 34 -21.26 3.71 -1.84
C LEU A 34 -20.72 3.00 -0.58
N ALA A 35 -19.44 2.70 -0.54
CA ALA A 35 -18.84 2.06 0.62
C ALA A 35 -18.48 3.10 1.69
N GLU A 36 -18.77 2.77 2.94
CA GLU A 36 -18.39 3.59 4.08
C GLU A 36 -16.87 3.62 4.25
N ASN A 37 -16.37 4.71 4.78
CA ASN A 37 -14.96 4.86 5.15
C ASN A 37 -14.85 5.62 6.48
N GLY A 38 -13.85 5.23 7.26
CA GLY A 38 -13.48 5.89 8.50
C GLY A 38 -12.35 6.89 8.34
N LYS A 39 -11.85 7.38 9.47
CA LYS A 39 -10.73 8.32 9.55
C LYS A 39 -9.50 7.59 10.07
N PRO A 40 -8.49 7.34 9.23
CA PRO A 40 -7.23 6.76 9.69
C PRO A 40 -6.49 7.74 10.60
N GLN A 41 -5.73 7.23 11.57
CA GLN A 41 -4.91 8.09 12.42
C GLN A 41 -3.52 8.37 11.85
N ALA A 42 -3.06 7.53 10.93
CA ALA A 42 -1.79 7.72 10.23
C ALA A 42 -1.73 6.88 8.95
N VAL A 43 -0.77 7.25 8.10
CA VAL A 43 -0.39 6.52 6.90
C VAL A 43 1.10 6.21 6.95
N LEU A 44 1.48 4.95 6.77
CA LEU A 44 2.85 4.54 6.53
C LEU A 44 3.06 4.36 5.03
N LEU A 45 3.92 5.16 4.42
CA LEU A 45 4.40 4.94 3.05
C LEU A 45 5.53 3.91 3.09
N ALA A 46 5.16 2.63 3.07
CA ALA A 46 6.11 1.53 3.24
C ALA A 46 7.10 1.45 2.07
N ARG A 47 8.38 1.21 2.40
CA ARG A 47 9.48 1.05 1.45
C ARG A 47 10.14 -0.33 1.51
N SER A 48 9.84 -1.09 2.57
CA SER A 48 10.42 -2.41 2.78
C SER A 48 9.48 -3.33 3.54
N ILE A 49 9.74 -4.63 3.40
CA ILE A 49 9.04 -5.68 4.17
C ILE A 49 9.29 -5.50 5.68
N GLU A 50 10.47 -5.03 6.06
CA GLU A 50 10.83 -4.77 7.45
C GLU A 50 9.94 -3.69 8.08
N GLU A 51 9.75 -2.55 7.41
CA GLU A 51 8.84 -1.50 7.87
C GLU A 51 7.40 -2.01 8.06
N ILE A 52 6.91 -2.82 7.11
CA ILE A 52 5.58 -3.43 7.19
C ILE A 52 5.50 -4.37 8.39
N SER A 53 6.50 -5.24 8.57
CA SER A 53 6.54 -6.20 9.67
C SER A 53 6.53 -5.51 11.03
N ILE A 54 7.33 -4.46 11.20
CA ILE A 54 7.37 -3.64 12.42
C ILE A 54 6.00 -2.98 12.65
N ALA A 55 5.43 -2.34 11.62
CA ALA A 55 4.17 -1.65 11.75
C ALA A 55 3.02 -2.59 12.14
N VAL A 56 2.91 -3.74 11.47
CA VAL A 56 1.86 -4.74 11.77
C VAL A 56 2.03 -5.30 13.18
N LYS A 57 3.26 -5.55 13.63
CA LYS A 57 3.54 -6.02 14.99
C LYS A 57 3.09 -4.99 16.04
N VAL A 58 3.47 -3.72 15.87
CA VAL A 58 3.06 -2.65 16.79
C VAL A 58 1.54 -2.46 16.78
N CYS A 59 0.90 -2.50 15.60
CA CYS A 59 -0.55 -2.42 15.48
C CYS A 59 -1.24 -3.56 16.23
N ASN A 60 -0.73 -4.79 16.10
CA ASN A 60 -1.28 -5.95 16.80
C ASN A 60 -1.14 -5.82 18.33
N GLU A 61 -0.01 -5.34 18.83
CA GLU A 61 0.23 -5.10 20.25
C GLU A 61 -0.71 -4.02 20.84
N GLU A 62 -1.01 -2.99 20.04
CA GLU A 62 -1.85 -1.85 20.46
C GLU A 62 -3.33 -1.99 20.09
N GLY A 63 -3.72 -3.11 19.46
CA GLY A 63 -5.11 -3.32 19.02
C GLY A 63 -5.55 -2.36 17.91
N VAL A 64 -4.65 -1.84 17.10
CA VAL A 64 -4.93 -0.91 16.01
C VAL A 64 -5.17 -1.69 14.71
N ALA A 65 -6.30 -1.42 14.04
CA ALA A 65 -6.59 -2.01 12.75
C ALA A 65 -5.60 -1.54 11.67
N VAL A 66 -5.30 -2.41 10.71
CA VAL A 66 -4.44 -2.10 9.56
C VAL A 66 -5.24 -2.20 8.27
N VAL A 67 -5.12 -1.21 7.40
CA VAL A 67 -5.69 -1.22 6.05
C VAL A 67 -4.58 -1.11 5.03
N ALA A 68 -4.49 -2.10 4.14
CA ALA A 68 -3.53 -2.12 3.04
C ALA A 68 -4.06 -1.27 1.86
N ARG A 69 -3.19 -0.44 1.25
CA ARG A 69 -3.56 0.42 0.13
C ARG A 69 -2.50 0.40 -0.97
N GLY A 70 -2.92 0.03 -2.17
CA GLY A 70 -2.16 0.26 -3.40
C GLY A 70 -2.41 1.67 -3.94
N ALA A 71 -2.82 1.80 -5.20
CA ALA A 71 -3.15 3.09 -5.83
C ALA A 71 -4.50 3.69 -5.34
N GLY A 72 -5.29 2.94 -4.59
CA GLY A 72 -6.62 3.38 -4.15
C GLY A 72 -7.67 3.46 -5.25
N SER A 73 -7.46 2.72 -6.33
CA SER A 73 -8.35 2.68 -7.49
C SER A 73 -9.42 1.57 -7.43
N GLY A 74 -9.47 0.82 -6.34
CA GLY A 74 -10.44 -0.26 -6.12
C GLY A 74 -11.88 0.24 -6.07
N LEU A 75 -12.82 -0.63 -6.47
CA LEU A 75 -14.25 -0.32 -6.56
C LEU A 75 -15.09 -1.01 -5.48
N SER A 76 -14.44 -1.73 -4.56
CA SER A 76 -15.13 -2.58 -3.57
C SER A 76 -14.96 -2.10 -2.11
N GLY A 77 -14.28 -0.99 -1.89
CA GLY A 77 -14.03 -0.46 -0.54
C GLY A 77 -12.91 -1.18 0.22
N GLY A 78 -12.14 -2.05 -0.44
CA GLY A 78 -11.06 -2.82 0.22
C GLY A 78 -9.93 -1.96 0.77
N ALA A 79 -9.73 -0.75 0.24
CA ALA A 79 -8.75 0.22 0.74
C ALA A 79 -9.41 1.36 1.54
N ASN A 80 -10.70 1.26 1.86
CA ASN A 80 -11.36 2.23 2.73
C ASN A 80 -10.85 2.08 4.17
N ALA A 81 -10.47 3.20 4.75
CA ALA A 81 -9.99 3.24 6.13
C ALA A 81 -11.07 2.89 7.13
N LEU A 82 -10.67 2.33 8.25
CA LEU A 82 -11.46 2.22 9.46
C LEU A 82 -11.08 3.38 10.41
N ASP A 83 -11.99 3.76 11.30
CA ASP A 83 -11.70 4.79 12.30
C ASP A 83 -10.51 4.38 13.17
N GLY A 84 -9.54 5.26 13.28
CA GLY A 84 -8.34 5.05 14.08
C GLY A 84 -7.36 4.01 13.53
N CYS A 85 -7.54 3.50 12.32
CA CYS A 85 -6.61 2.54 11.73
C CYS A 85 -5.28 3.16 11.32
N LEU A 86 -4.29 2.31 11.08
CA LEU A 86 -3.09 2.62 10.29
C LEU A 86 -3.34 2.20 8.84
N VAL A 87 -3.20 3.12 7.90
CA VAL A 87 -3.12 2.78 6.48
C VAL A 87 -1.67 2.49 6.12
N ILE A 88 -1.40 1.34 5.50
CA ILE A 88 -0.09 1.03 4.92
C ILE A 88 -0.22 1.18 3.40
N SER A 89 0.41 2.22 2.85
CA SER A 89 0.47 2.48 1.42
C SER A 89 1.71 1.83 0.82
N PHE A 90 1.53 1.11 -0.28
CA PHE A 90 2.59 0.42 -1.01
C PHE A 90 3.13 1.23 -2.19
N GLU A 91 2.73 2.47 -2.39
CA GLU A 91 3.11 3.29 -3.55
C GLU A 91 4.63 3.46 -3.72
N LYS A 92 5.42 3.27 -2.63
CA LYS A 92 6.89 3.33 -2.65
C LYS A 92 7.55 1.96 -2.87
N MET A 93 6.78 0.88 -2.87
CA MET A 93 7.24 -0.48 -3.17
C MET A 93 6.80 -0.85 -4.59
N ASN A 94 7.43 -0.27 -5.59
CA ASN A 94 7.00 -0.29 -6.99
C ASN A 94 8.06 -0.86 -7.96
N ARG A 95 8.96 -1.73 -7.47
CA ARG A 95 9.97 -2.34 -8.31
C ARG A 95 9.44 -3.58 -9.03
N ILE A 96 9.77 -3.71 -10.31
CA ILE A 96 9.67 -4.97 -11.05
C ILE A 96 10.96 -5.73 -10.78
N ILE A 97 10.86 -6.85 -10.06
CA ILE A 97 12.00 -7.63 -9.57
C ILE A 97 12.51 -8.54 -10.69
N GLU A 98 11.58 -9.17 -11.43
CA GLU A 98 11.91 -10.16 -12.46
C GLU A 98 10.77 -10.32 -13.47
N ILE A 99 11.13 -10.47 -14.74
CA ILE A 99 10.26 -10.99 -15.80
C ILE A 99 10.86 -12.33 -16.25
N ASP A 100 10.24 -13.44 -15.86
CA ASP A 100 10.67 -14.77 -16.27
C ASP A 100 9.99 -15.15 -17.60
N GLN A 101 10.78 -15.13 -18.67
CA GLN A 101 10.30 -15.41 -20.02
C GLN A 101 10.05 -16.89 -20.26
N VAL A 102 10.69 -17.78 -19.48
CA VAL A 102 10.57 -19.24 -19.63
C VAL A 102 9.29 -19.73 -18.97
N ASN A 103 9.03 -19.28 -17.75
CA ASN A 103 7.87 -19.69 -16.98
C ASN A 103 6.68 -18.73 -17.12
N LEU A 104 6.82 -17.64 -17.88
CA LEU A 104 5.78 -16.65 -18.18
C LEU A 104 5.17 -16.05 -16.92
N HIS A 105 6.02 -15.64 -15.96
CA HIS A 105 5.57 -14.92 -14.77
C HIS A 105 6.42 -13.68 -14.49
N ALA A 106 5.84 -12.72 -13.78
CA ALA A 106 6.53 -11.56 -13.26
C ALA A 106 6.54 -11.59 -11.73
N ARG A 107 7.67 -11.25 -11.13
CA ARG A 107 7.79 -10.99 -9.70
C ARG A 107 7.96 -9.50 -9.48
N VAL A 108 7.02 -8.90 -8.75
CA VAL A 108 6.94 -7.45 -8.57
C VAL A 108 6.64 -7.10 -7.12
N GLU A 109 6.96 -5.89 -6.72
CA GLU A 109 6.50 -5.34 -5.44
C GLU A 109 5.01 -4.96 -5.51
N PRO A 110 4.30 -4.90 -4.36
CA PRO A 110 2.84 -4.76 -4.33
C PRO A 110 2.30 -3.41 -4.82
N GLY A 111 3.14 -2.39 -4.94
CA GLY A 111 2.77 -1.06 -5.43
C GLY A 111 3.05 -0.84 -6.92
N VAL A 112 3.48 -1.86 -7.66
CA VAL A 112 3.70 -1.76 -9.10
C VAL A 112 2.37 -1.55 -9.83
N ILE A 113 2.36 -0.62 -10.77
CA ILE A 113 1.20 -0.35 -11.63
C ILE A 113 1.15 -1.37 -12.76
N ASN A 114 -0.05 -1.86 -13.09
CA ASN A 114 -0.24 -2.90 -14.12
C ASN A 114 0.38 -2.52 -15.48
N LEU A 115 0.21 -1.26 -15.90
CA LEU A 115 0.78 -0.77 -17.14
C LEU A 115 2.32 -0.84 -17.16
N ASP A 116 2.97 -0.64 -16.03
CA ASP A 116 4.43 -0.75 -15.94
C ASP A 116 4.90 -2.19 -16.14
N ILE A 117 4.13 -3.17 -15.65
CA ILE A 117 4.41 -4.60 -15.89
C ILE A 117 4.28 -4.91 -17.39
N ASP A 118 3.23 -4.42 -18.05
CA ASP A 118 3.01 -4.64 -19.47
C ASP A 118 4.12 -3.99 -20.32
N ASN A 119 4.49 -2.75 -20.02
CA ASN A 119 5.58 -2.04 -20.69
C ASN A 119 6.92 -2.77 -20.53
N GLU A 120 7.19 -3.34 -19.35
CA GLU A 120 8.42 -4.11 -19.12
C GLU A 120 8.38 -5.45 -19.85
N ALA A 121 7.25 -6.17 -19.81
CA ALA A 121 7.06 -7.43 -20.51
C ALA A 121 7.18 -7.28 -22.03
N ALA A 122 6.69 -6.17 -22.58
CA ALA A 122 6.77 -5.87 -24.02
C ALA A 122 8.20 -5.82 -24.56
N LYS A 123 9.19 -5.46 -23.75
CA LYS A 123 10.61 -5.48 -24.13
C LYS A 123 11.13 -6.88 -24.48
N PHE A 124 10.45 -7.90 -24.00
CA PHE A 124 10.76 -9.32 -24.26
C PHE A 124 9.78 -10.00 -25.23
N GLY A 125 8.92 -9.19 -25.90
CA GLY A 125 7.89 -9.72 -26.80
C GLY A 125 6.73 -10.43 -26.07
N LEU A 126 6.54 -10.13 -24.79
CA LEU A 126 5.47 -10.66 -23.94
C LEU A 126 4.41 -9.57 -23.67
N ALA A 127 3.24 -9.97 -23.20
CA ALA A 127 2.16 -9.07 -22.78
C ALA A 127 1.64 -9.47 -21.40
N TYR A 128 1.31 -8.46 -20.58
CA TYR A 128 0.60 -8.64 -19.33
C TYR A 128 -0.89 -8.41 -19.60
N LEU A 129 -1.64 -9.53 -19.71
CA LEU A 129 -3.03 -9.51 -20.19
C LEU A 129 -4.08 -8.89 -19.27
N PRO A 130 -3.96 -8.87 -17.93
CA PRO A 130 -4.93 -8.17 -17.08
C PRO A 130 -5.00 -6.69 -17.48
N ASP A 131 -6.20 -6.24 -17.86
CA ASP A 131 -6.48 -4.86 -18.25
C ASP A 131 -7.60 -4.28 -17.36
N PRO A 132 -7.32 -4.00 -16.08
CA PRO A 132 -8.28 -3.32 -15.23
C PRO A 132 -8.49 -1.88 -15.71
N ALA A 133 -9.66 -1.32 -15.41
CA ALA A 133 -9.97 0.08 -15.74
C ALA A 133 -8.99 1.08 -15.08
N SER A 134 -8.37 0.68 -13.96
CA SER A 134 -7.30 1.42 -13.31
C SER A 134 -5.93 0.97 -13.84
N ARG A 135 -5.22 1.88 -14.46
CA ARG A 135 -3.87 1.68 -15.00
C ARG A 135 -2.87 2.52 -14.26
#